data_ea4091d068770f7f0d457b09f3cfd9a4
#
_entry.id   ea4091d068770f7f0d457b09f3cfd9a4
#
_cell.length_a   1.000
_cell.length_b   1.000
_cell.length_c   1.000
_cell.angle_alpha   90.00
_cell.angle_beta   90.00
_cell.angle_gamma   90.00
#
_symmetry.space_group_name_H-M   'P 1'
#
loop_
_entity.id
_entity.type
_entity.pdbx_description
1 polymer ?
#
loop_
_entity_poly.entity_id
_entity_poly.type
_entity_poly.pdbx_seq_one_letter_code
_entity_poly.pdbx_strand_id
1 'polypeptide(L)'
;MKNMEYKELPDITLKMIIDSGLIKPGTRIYASTDPKIFGTINQDGSISLLLDNKLKNFPFPSGAARSIVHLSVNGWIFWKIKDSEEYKDLSFYKKEYLRKFNK
;
A
#
# COMPACT_ATOMS: atom_id res chain seq x y z
N MET A 1 -19.88 -23.15 -4.67
CA MET A 1 -19.47 -22.85 -4.64
C MET A 1 -19.19 -21.93 -4.49
N LYS A 2 -19.20 -21.24 -4.23
CA LYS A 2 -18.91 -20.48 -4.14
C LYS A 2 -18.04 -19.85 -3.62
N ASN A 3 -17.87 -19.41 -2.85
CA ASN A 3 -16.80 -18.92 -2.22
C ASN A 3 -15.75 -18.58 -3.13
N MET A 4 -15.84 -18.83 -4.12
CA MET A 4 -14.85 -18.66 -4.97
C MET A 4 -14.72 -17.35 -5.56
N GLU A 5 -15.59 -16.42 -5.30
CA GLU A 5 -15.44 -15.13 -5.87
C GLU A 5 -14.19 -14.47 -5.51
N TYR A 6 -13.80 -14.48 -4.24
CA TYR A 6 -12.58 -13.76 -3.92
C TYR A 6 -11.36 -14.49 -4.41
N LYS A 7 -11.50 -15.77 -4.66
CA LYS A 7 -10.40 -16.48 -5.21
C LYS A 7 -10.15 -16.11 -6.64
N GLU A 8 -11.15 -15.59 -7.28
CA GLU A 8 -11.02 -15.22 -8.67
C GLU A 8 -10.54 -13.82 -8.86
N LEU A 9 -10.45 -13.05 -7.79
CA LEU A 9 -9.91 -11.72 -7.92
C LEU A 9 -8.43 -11.82 -8.22
N PRO A 10 -7.95 -11.06 -9.18
CA PRO A 10 -6.54 -11.08 -9.46
C PRO A 10 -5.76 -10.60 -8.25
N ASP A 11 -4.56 -11.09 -8.14
CA ASP A 11 -3.68 -10.67 -7.06
C ASP A 11 -3.06 -9.34 -7.48
N ILE A 12 -3.63 -8.26 -7.00
CA ILE A 12 -3.19 -6.92 -7.37
C ILE A 12 -2.04 -6.50 -6.47
N THR A 13 -0.93 -6.12 -7.07
CA THR A 13 0.25 -5.68 -6.32
C THR A 13 0.42 -4.19 -6.45
N LEU A 14 1.22 -3.60 -5.55
CA LEU A 14 1.53 -2.19 -5.66
C LEU A 14 2.28 -1.89 -6.95
N LYS A 15 3.14 -2.80 -7.39
CA LYS A 15 3.85 -2.57 -8.64
C LYS A 15 2.89 -2.44 -9.80
N MET A 16 1.85 -3.26 -9.84
CA MET A 16 0.84 -3.17 -10.88
C MET A 16 0.16 -1.81 -10.86
N ILE A 17 -0.15 -1.32 -9.68
CA ILE A 17 -0.82 -0.04 -9.54
C ILE A 17 0.11 1.11 -9.97
N ILE A 18 1.38 1.02 -9.61
CA ILE A 18 2.36 2.02 -10.02
C ILE A 18 2.54 2.00 -11.53
N ASP A 19 2.65 0.82 -12.12
CA ASP A 19 2.82 0.71 -13.58
C ASP A 19 1.61 1.25 -14.31
N SER A 20 0.44 1.24 -13.70
CA SER A 20 -0.77 1.76 -14.31
C SER A 20 -0.87 3.28 -14.26
N GLY A 21 -0.05 3.92 -13.43
CA GLY A 21 -0.08 5.36 -13.27
C GLY A 21 -1.01 5.85 -12.18
N LEU A 22 -1.70 4.95 -11.48
CA LEU A 22 -2.60 5.37 -10.41
C LEU A 22 -1.85 5.89 -9.19
N ILE A 23 -0.68 5.34 -8.92
CA ILE A 23 0.20 5.84 -7.87
C ILE A 23 1.57 6.06 -8.50
N LYS A 24 2.18 7.18 -8.21
CA LYS A 24 3.50 7.48 -8.78
C LYS A 24 4.60 6.96 -7.88
N PRO A 25 5.71 6.47 -8.45
CA PRO A 25 6.86 6.11 -7.63
C PRO A 25 7.31 7.32 -6.81
N GLY A 26 7.74 7.07 -5.60
CA GLY A 26 8.15 8.15 -4.70
C GLY A 26 7.02 8.74 -3.89
N THR A 27 5.80 8.23 -4.06
CA THR A 27 4.67 8.71 -3.28
C THR A 27 4.88 8.38 -1.81
N ARG A 28 4.62 9.37 -0.95
CA ARG A 28 4.75 9.18 0.48
C ARG A 28 3.50 8.53 1.05
N ILE A 29 3.71 7.61 1.98
CA ILE A 29 2.60 6.96 2.69
C ILE A 29 2.77 7.20 4.17
N TYR A 30 1.65 7.23 4.88
CA TYR A 30 1.61 7.56 6.31
C TYR A 30 0.95 6.44 7.08
N ALA A 31 1.50 6.14 8.25
CA ALA A 31 0.90 5.12 9.12
C ALA A 31 -0.41 5.64 9.68
N SER A 32 -1.44 4.80 9.66
CA SER A 32 -2.74 5.23 10.18
C SER A 32 -2.72 5.43 11.68
N THR A 33 -1.81 4.79 12.39
CA THR A 33 -1.72 4.93 13.84
C THR A 33 -0.99 6.21 14.25
N ASP A 34 -0.14 6.74 13.37
CA ASP A 34 0.64 7.93 13.69
C ASP A 34 1.15 8.55 12.39
N PRO A 35 0.57 9.67 11.95
CA PRO A 35 0.98 10.26 10.66
C PRO A 35 2.38 10.81 10.67
N LYS A 36 3.05 10.87 11.82
CA LYS A 36 4.46 11.24 11.84
C LYS A 36 5.34 10.12 11.31
N ILE A 37 4.81 8.91 11.26
CA ILE A 37 5.53 7.77 10.69
C ILE A 37 5.15 7.67 9.24
N PHE A 38 6.13 7.79 8.36
CA PHE A 38 5.85 7.75 6.93
C PHE A 38 6.93 6.99 6.21
N GLY A 39 6.58 6.58 5.02
CA GLY A 39 7.53 5.90 4.14
C GLY A 39 7.30 6.32 2.71
N THR A 40 7.94 5.63 1.81
CA THR A 40 7.89 5.95 0.39
C THR A 40 7.61 4.67 -0.40
N ILE A 41 6.74 4.77 -1.39
CA ILE A 41 6.49 3.66 -2.31
C ILE A 41 7.51 3.75 -3.44
N ASN A 42 8.24 2.67 -3.65
CA ASN A 42 9.25 2.62 -4.69
C ASN A 42 8.68 2.13 -6.01
N GLN A 43 9.44 2.32 -7.07
CA GLN A 43 8.98 1.95 -8.40
C GLN A 43 8.64 0.47 -8.53
N ASP A 44 9.33 -0.39 -7.81
CA ASP A 44 9.06 -1.82 -7.85
C ASP A 44 7.93 -2.26 -6.93
N GLY A 45 7.26 -1.30 -6.27
CA GLY A 45 6.16 -1.61 -5.38
C GLY A 45 6.57 -1.88 -3.94
N SER A 46 7.86 -1.86 -3.66
CA SER A 46 8.32 -2.03 -2.29
C SER A 46 8.15 -0.73 -1.52
N ILE A 47 8.29 -0.81 -0.21
CA ILE A 47 8.12 0.34 0.66
C ILE A 47 9.40 0.56 1.44
N SER A 48 9.89 1.79 1.43
CA SER A 48 11.07 2.17 2.20
C SER A 48 10.63 2.94 3.42
N LEU A 49 11.15 2.54 4.58
CA LEU A 49 10.88 3.21 5.85
C LEU A 49 12.20 3.57 6.51
N LEU A 50 12.20 4.68 7.21
CA LEU A 50 13.35 5.05 8.04
C LEU A 50 13.04 4.64 9.46
N LEU A 51 13.72 3.61 9.95
CA LEU A 51 13.53 3.09 11.30
C LEU A 51 14.86 3.17 12.03
N ASP A 52 14.86 3.84 13.18
CA ASP A 52 16.07 3.99 14.00
C ASP A 52 17.23 4.51 13.16
N ASN A 53 16.94 5.52 12.34
CA ASN A 53 17.92 6.16 11.47
C ASN A 53 18.50 5.24 10.41
N LYS A 54 17.83 4.13 10.14
CA LYS A 54 18.26 3.21 9.09
C LYS A 54 17.14 3.05 8.09
N LEU A 55 17.49 3.14 6.82
CA LEU A 55 16.51 2.96 5.75
C LEU A 55 16.31 1.47 5.54
N LYS A 56 15.09 1.01 5.66
CA LYS A 56 14.74 -0.38 5.46
C LYS A 56 13.72 -0.52 4.36
N ASN A 57 13.83 -1.58 3.59
CA ASN A 57 13.00 -1.82 2.44
C ASN A 57 12.14 -3.06 2.67
N PHE A 58 10.85 -2.93 2.43
CA PHE A 58 9.91 -4.02 2.62
C PHE A 58 9.21 -4.32 1.30
N PRO A 59 9.19 -5.58 0.89
CA PRO A 59 8.57 -5.91 -0.41
C PRO A 59 7.04 -5.78 -0.41
N PHE A 60 6.42 -5.81 0.77
CA PHE A 60 4.96 -5.78 0.84
C PHE A 60 4.48 -4.81 1.91
N PRO A 61 3.30 -4.18 1.70
CA PRO A 61 2.77 -3.22 2.68
C PRO A 61 2.54 -3.82 4.06
N SER A 62 2.15 -5.09 4.14
CA SER A 62 1.88 -5.70 5.45
C SER A 62 3.15 -5.90 6.25
N GLY A 63 4.25 -6.26 5.57
CA GLY A 63 5.53 -6.39 6.27
C GLY A 63 6.00 -5.06 6.81
N ALA A 64 5.83 -4.00 6.02
CA ALA A 64 6.20 -2.67 6.46
C ALA A 64 5.36 -2.24 7.66
N ALA A 65 4.05 -2.53 7.62
CA ALA A 65 3.18 -2.17 8.74
C ALA A 65 3.54 -2.93 10.00
N ARG A 66 3.88 -4.21 9.84
CA ARG A 66 4.24 -5.03 11.00
C ARG A 66 5.49 -4.50 11.70
N SER A 67 6.40 -3.90 10.93
CA SER A 67 7.61 -3.35 11.54
C SER A 67 7.30 -2.17 12.45
N ILE A 68 6.14 -1.55 12.29
CA ILE A 68 5.73 -0.41 13.11
C ILE A 68 4.93 -0.88 14.32
N VAL A 69 3.92 -1.73 14.10
CA VAL A 69 2.98 -2.08 15.18
C VAL A 69 3.26 -3.43 15.80
N HIS A 70 4.14 -4.23 15.20
CA HIS A 70 4.57 -5.52 15.76
C HIS A 70 3.44 -6.52 15.90
N LEU A 71 2.42 -6.38 15.07
CA LEU A 71 1.36 -7.36 14.99
C LEU A 71 0.93 -7.51 13.54
N SER A 72 0.18 -8.57 13.27
CA SER A 72 -0.36 -8.78 11.95
C SER A 72 -1.42 -7.74 11.64
N VAL A 73 -1.23 -6.98 10.58
CA VAL A 73 -2.21 -6.01 10.14
C VAL A 73 -2.26 -6.04 8.62
N ASN A 74 -3.37 -5.59 8.10
CA ASN A 74 -3.52 -5.48 6.65
C ASN A 74 -2.86 -4.19 6.19
N GLY A 75 -1.71 -4.32 5.54
CA GLY A 75 -0.95 -3.15 5.11
C GLY A 75 -1.68 -2.29 4.10
N TRP A 76 -2.59 -2.88 3.32
CA TRP A 76 -3.38 -2.12 2.35
C TRP A 76 -4.32 -1.14 3.03
N ILE A 77 -4.70 -1.40 4.26
CA ILE A 77 -5.57 -0.51 5.03
C ILE A 77 -4.75 0.35 5.97
N PHE A 78 -3.63 -0.17 6.46
CA PHE A 78 -2.79 0.54 7.41
C PHE A 78 -2.14 1.79 6.81
N TRP A 79 -1.64 1.70 5.58
CA TRP A 79 -0.92 2.82 4.96
C TRP A 79 -1.87 3.73 4.21
N LYS A 80 -1.69 5.04 4.38
CA LYS A 80 -2.53 6.05 3.77
C LYS A 80 -1.72 6.95 2.86
N ILE A 81 -2.34 7.40 1.80
CA ILE A 81 -1.77 8.40 0.91
C ILE A 81 -2.59 9.67 1.09
N LYS A 82 -1.92 10.80 1.25
CA LYS A 82 -2.62 12.06 1.36
C LYS A 82 -2.95 12.57 -0.04
N ASP A 83 -4.23 12.74 -0.31
CA ASP A 83 -4.72 13.19 -1.60
C ASP A 83 -5.50 14.48 -1.35
N SER A 84 -4.87 15.61 -1.65
CA SER A 84 -5.39 16.93 -1.30
C SER A 84 -5.54 17.03 0.20
N GLU A 85 -6.75 17.17 0.70
CA GLU A 85 -6.98 17.30 2.13
C GLU A 85 -7.39 15.99 2.78
N GLU A 86 -7.41 14.89 2.02
CA GLU A 86 -7.91 13.62 2.52
C GLU A 86 -6.82 12.57 2.52
N TYR A 87 -6.97 11.61 3.42
CA TYR A 87 -6.11 10.44 3.44
C TYR A 87 -6.90 9.26 2.94
N LYS A 88 -6.34 8.53 1.98
CA LYS A 88 -6.96 7.34 1.43
C LYS A 88 -6.03 6.18 1.61
N ASP A 89 -6.56 5.04 2.08
CA ASP A 89 -5.68 3.90 2.28
C ASP A 89 -5.33 3.26 0.93
N LEU A 90 -4.35 2.38 0.95
CA LEU A 90 -3.89 1.77 -0.29
C LEU A 90 -4.97 0.93 -0.94
N SER A 91 -5.90 0.39 -0.16
CA SER A 91 -6.97 -0.42 -0.74
C SER A 91 -7.89 0.39 -1.63
N PHE A 92 -7.97 1.70 -1.41
CA PHE A 92 -8.72 2.57 -2.31
C PHE A 92 -8.15 2.48 -3.73
N TYR A 93 -6.83 2.50 -3.84
CA TYR A 93 -6.18 2.44 -5.15
C TYR A 93 -6.27 1.05 -5.78
N LYS A 94 -6.32 0.02 -4.94
CA LYS A 94 -6.54 -1.32 -5.44
C LYS A 94 -7.93 -1.43 -6.07
N LYS A 95 -8.93 -0.84 -5.44
CA LYS A 95 -10.28 -0.83 -5.98
C LYS A 95 -10.35 0.00 -7.26
N GLU A 96 -9.62 1.12 -7.30
CA GLU A 96 -9.59 1.93 -8.51
C GLU A 96 -8.94 1.17 -9.66
N TYR A 97 -7.89 0.40 -9.37
CA TYR A 97 -7.25 -0.41 -10.37
C TYR A 97 -8.22 -1.45 -10.92
N LEU A 98 -8.94 -2.12 -10.05
CA LEU A 98 -9.91 -3.11 -10.49
C LEU A 98 -11.00 -2.48 -11.34
N ARG A 99 -11.49 -1.33 -10.92
CA ARG A 99 -12.54 -0.64 -11.66
C ARG A 99 -12.07 -0.23 -13.04
N LYS A 100 -10.81 0.21 -13.15
CA LYS A 100 -10.27 0.70 -14.40
C LYS A 100 -9.93 -0.42 -15.38
N PHE A 101 -9.42 -1.53 -14.88
CA PHE A 101 -8.90 -2.58 -15.74
C PHE A 101 -9.70 -3.88 -15.74
N ASN A 102 -10.71 -3.98 -14.93
CA ASN A 102 -11.48 -5.20 -14.86
C ASN A 102 -12.92 -4.90 -15.16
N LYS A 103 -13.22 -4.73 -16.42
CA LYS A 103 -14.58 -4.36 -16.81
C LYS A 103 -15.40 -5.52 -17.20
#